data_e20a61522c2f0c0a6289f72145ce8a1a
#
_entry.id   e20a61522c2f0c0a6289f72145ce8a1a
#
_cell.length_a   1.000
_cell.length_b   1.000
_cell.length_c   1.000
_cell.angle_alpha   90.00
_cell.angle_beta   90.00
_cell.angle_gamma   90.00
#
_symmetry.space_group_name_H-M   'P 1'
#
loop_
_entity.id
_entity.type
_entity.pdbx_description
1 polymer ?
#
loop_
_entity_poly.entity_id
_entity_poly.type
_entity_poly.pdbx_seq_one_letter_code
_entity_poly.pdbx_strand_id
1 'polypeptide(L)'
;MAKENFQECLKMILHHEGGWVNHPRDPGGETNFGVTKRVYEEWGGTKDMKELTEEDVAPIYEKNYWLRAKCDHLPSGLDLAVMDWSVNSGVGRAVKKLQRMIGTVADGGI
;
A
#
# COMPACT_ATOMS: atom_id res chain seq x y z
N MET A 1 -11.38 15.80 -2.15
CA MET A 1 -11.81 14.39 -2.34
C MET A 1 -10.64 13.46 -2.10
N ALA A 2 -10.90 12.32 -1.49
CA ALA A 2 -9.85 11.34 -1.18
C ALA A 2 -9.07 10.87 -2.42
N LYS A 3 -9.75 10.72 -3.54
CA LYS A 3 -9.13 10.34 -4.82
C LYS A 3 -7.93 11.23 -5.19
N GLU A 4 -8.00 12.51 -4.88
CA GLU A 4 -6.95 13.48 -5.18
C GLU A 4 -5.79 13.38 -4.21
N ASN A 5 -5.99 12.73 -3.05
CA ASN A 5 -5.00 12.64 -1.99
C ASN A 5 -4.04 11.47 -2.17
N PHE A 6 -4.29 10.56 -3.12
CA PHE A 6 -3.49 9.34 -3.26
C PHE A 6 -1.99 9.64 -3.37
N GLN A 7 -1.61 10.58 -4.23
CA GLN A 7 -0.18 10.89 -4.45
C GLN A 7 0.51 11.41 -3.20
N GLU A 8 -0.16 12.26 -2.44
CA GLU A 8 0.38 12.78 -1.19
C GLU A 8 0.48 11.70 -0.13
N CYS A 9 -0.54 10.86 0.00
CA CYS A 9 -0.53 9.73 0.92
C CYS A 9 0.59 8.75 0.58
N LEU A 10 0.77 8.45 -0.71
CA LEU A 10 1.82 7.57 -1.18
C LEU A 10 3.20 8.10 -0.83
N LYS A 11 3.46 9.38 -1.05
CA LYS A 11 4.75 9.99 -0.70
C LYS A 11 5.07 9.85 0.77
N MET A 12 4.09 10.06 1.65
CA MET A 12 4.28 9.92 3.09
C MET A 12 4.59 8.47 3.47
N ILE A 13 3.89 7.52 2.88
CA ILE A 13 4.10 6.09 3.14
C ILE A 13 5.47 5.65 2.62
N LEU A 14 5.85 6.02 1.41
CA LEU A 14 7.13 5.64 0.82
C LEU A 14 8.32 6.24 1.57
N HIS A 15 8.15 7.40 2.16
CA HIS A 15 9.18 7.99 3.01
C HIS A 15 9.52 7.10 4.20
N HIS A 16 8.52 6.41 4.76
CA HIS A 16 8.70 5.48 5.88
C HIS A 16 9.16 4.09 5.45
N GLU A 17 8.75 3.62 4.27
CA GLU A 17 9.09 2.28 3.80
C GLU A 17 10.56 2.14 3.38
N GLY A 18 11.22 3.23 3.06
CA GLY A 18 12.64 3.26 2.74
C GLY A 18 12.99 2.85 1.33
N GLY A 19 14.29 2.63 1.10
CA GLY A 19 14.85 2.35 -0.20
C GLY A 19 15.06 0.86 -0.47
N TRP A 20 16.00 0.59 -1.36
CA TRP A 20 16.35 -0.79 -1.74
C TRP A 20 17.06 -1.53 -0.60
N VAL A 21 16.59 -2.76 -0.35
CA VAL A 21 17.21 -3.68 0.61
C VAL A 21 17.19 -5.08 0.01
N ASN A 22 18.26 -5.82 0.20
CA ASN A 22 18.33 -7.23 -0.19
C ASN A 22 18.32 -8.11 1.06
N HIS A 23 17.29 -8.95 1.18
CA HIS A 23 17.15 -9.91 2.25
C HIS A 23 17.30 -11.33 1.69
N PRO A 24 18.54 -11.86 1.56
CA PRO A 24 18.76 -13.15 0.89
C PRO A 24 18.05 -14.34 1.55
N ARG A 25 17.70 -14.21 2.82
CA ARG A 25 16.99 -15.27 3.56
C ARG A 25 15.48 -15.16 3.53
N ASP A 26 14.96 -14.04 3.03
CA ASP A 26 13.51 -13.82 2.95
C ASP A 26 12.96 -14.37 1.63
N PRO A 27 11.77 -14.99 1.65
CA PRO A 27 11.16 -15.51 0.42
C PRO A 27 10.94 -14.47 -0.67
N GLY A 28 10.76 -13.21 -0.30
CA GLY A 28 10.58 -12.11 -1.23
C GLY A 28 11.87 -11.60 -1.87
N GLY A 29 13.02 -11.88 -1.25
CA GLY A 29 14.34 -11.42 -1.70
C GLY A 29 14.51 -9.90 -1.58
N GLU A 30 14.86 -9.27 -2.69
CA GLU A 30 15.05 -7.81 -2.75
C GLU A 30 13.74 -7.06 -2.54
N THR A 31 13.84 -5.91 -1.88
CA THR A 31 12.72 -4.95 -1.76
C THR A 31 13.19 -3.56 -2.15
N ASN A 32 12.27 -2.76 -2.66
CA ASN A 32 12.50 -1.33 -2.87
C ASN A 32 11.16 -0.61 -2.70
N PHE A 33 11.17 0.50 -1.97
CA PHE A 33 9.95 1.22 -1.60
C PHE A 33 8.90 0.30 -0.94
N GLY A 34 9.36 -0.71 -0.18
CA GLY A 34 8.46 -1.66 0.47
C GLY A 34 7.84 -2.71 -0.45
N VAL A 35 8.17 -2.72 -1.73
CA VAL A 35 7.68 -3.70 -2.70
C VAL A 35 8.73 -4.79 -2.87
N THR A 36 8.32 -6.05 -2.70
CA THR A 36 9.21 -7.20 -2.94
C THR A 36 9.39 -7.43 -4.43
N LYS A 37 10.54 -8.03 -4.80
CA LYS A 37 10.80 -8.43 -6.17
C LYS A 37 9.70 -9.36 -6.69
N ARG A 38 9.24 -10.27 -5.86
CA ARG A 38 8.17 -11.21 -6.21
C ARG A 38 6.89 -10.47 -6.61
N VAL A 39 6.44 -9.52 -5.80
CA VAL A 39 5.23 -8.74 -6.08
C VAL A 39 5.42 -7.90 -7.34
N TYR A 40 6.59 -7.29 -7.49
CA TYR A 40 6.89 -6.48 -8.67
C TYR A 40 6.85 -7.31 -9.96
N GLU A 41 7.44 -8.50 -9.94
CA GLU A 41 7.43 -9.41 -11.10
C GLU A 41 6.02 -9.94 -11.40
N GLU A 42 5.25 -10.26 -10.37
CA GLU A 42 3.84 -10.67 -10.53
C GLU A 42 3.00 -9.54 -11.14
N TRP A 43 3.33 -8.31 -10.84
CA TRP A 43 2.72 -7.13 -11.44
C TRP A 43 3.04 -6.99 -12.93
N GLY A 44 4.13 -7.60 -13.40
CA GLY A 44 4.63 -7.50 -14.76
C GLY A 44 5.84 -6.59 -14.92
N GLY A 45 6.48 -6.24 -13.82
CA GLY A 45 7.66 -5.38 -13.84
C GLY A 45 8.90 -6.07 -14.40
N THR A 46 9.73 -5.31 -15.09
CA THR A 46 10.92 -5.80 -15.78
C THR A 46 12.20 -5.05 -15.42
N LYS A 47 12.12 -3.98 -14.63
CA LYS A 47 13.28 -3.22 -14.20
C LYS A 47 14.05 -3.94 -13.09
N ASP A 48 15.35 -3.59 -12.95
CA ASP A 48 16.11 -3.97 -11.77
C ASP A 48 15.51 -3.31 -10.53
N MET A 49 15.40 -4.07 -9.43
CA MET A 49 14.80 -3.57 -8.19
C MET A 49 15.49 -2.32 -7.66
N LYS A 50 16.79 -2.17 -7.87
CA LYS A 50 17.52 -0.97 -7.45
C LYS A 50 17.12 0.28 -8.21
N GLU A 51 16.57 0.13 -9.41
CA GLU A 51 16.22 1.23 -10.30
C GLU A 51 14.77 1.67 -10.18
N LEU A 52 13.99 1.03 -9.32
CA LEU A 52 12.59 1.41 -9.12
C LEU A 52 12.46 2.83 -8.60
N THR A 53 11.48 3.56 -9.13
CA THR A 53 11.11 4.90 -8.70
C THR A 53 9.75 4.88 -8.04
N GLU A 54 9.37 6.00 -7.41
CA GLU A 54 8.02 6.15 -6.84
C GLU A 54 6.95 5.95 -7.91
N GLU A 55 7.21 6.42 -9.14
CA GLU A 55 6.27 6.25 -10.27
C GLU A 55 6.07 4.79 -10.65
N ASP A 56 7.11 3.98 -10.51
CA ASP A 56 7.03 2.55 -10.82
C ASP A 56 6.17 1.79 -9.82
N VAL A 57 6.22 2.17 -8.55
CA VAL A 57 5.49 1.48 -7.49
C VAL A 57 4.11 2.07 -7.22
N ALA A 58 3.85 3.29 -7.66
CA ALA A 58 2.56 3.95 -7.43
C ALA A 58 1.35 3.12 -7.90
N PRO A 59 1.32 2.56 -9.13
CA PRO A 59 0.19 1.74 -9.55
C PRO A 59 0.00 0.48 -8.71
N ILE A 60 1.09 -0.09 -8.20
CA ILE A 60 1.04 -1.27 -7.33
C ILE A 60 0.36 -0.93 -6.01
N TYR A 61 0.77 0.18 -5.37
CA TYR A 61 0.15 0.66 -4.15
C TYR A 61 -1.31 1.05 -4.36
N GLU A 62 -1.62 1.71 -5.48
CA GLU A 62 -2.99 2.09 -5.80
C GLU A 62 -3.89 0.88 -5.90
N LYS A 63 -3.52 -0.12 -6.70
CA LYS A 63 -4.35 -1.29 -6.93
C LYS A 63 -4.43 -2.20 -5.70
N ASN A 64 -3.31 -2.46 -5.04
CA ASN A 64 -3.24 -3.44 -3.97
C ASN A 64 -3.72 -2.93 -2.61
N TYR A 65 -3.67 -1.63 -2.38
CA TYR A 65 -4.02 -1.04 -1.09
C TYR A 65 -5.09 0.02 -1.19
N TRP A 66 -4.86 1.06 -1.97
CA TRP A 66 -5.76 2.20 -2.06
C TRP A 66 -7.15 1.82 -2.57
N LEU A 67 -7.21 1.19 -3.73
CA LEU A 67 -8.49 0.80 -4.34
C LEU A 67 -9.15 -0.36 -3.60
N ARG A 68 -8.36 -1.32 -3.11
CA ARG A 68 -8.90 -2.45 -2.34
C ARG A 68 -9.55 -2.01 -1.04
N ALA A 69 -8.98 -1.03 -0.38
CA ALA A 69 -9.54 -0.46 0.85
C ALA A 69 -10.59 0.64 0.56
N LYS A 70 -10.84 0.92 -0.71
CA LYS A 70 -11.77 1.97 -1.18
C LYS A 70 -11.48 3.34 -0.57
N CYS A 71 -10.20 3.68 -0.51
CA CYS A 71 -9.74 4.95 0.06
C CYS A 71 -10.28 6.17 -0.70
N ASP A 72 -10.62 6.01 -1.99
CA ASP A 72 -11.25 7.08 -2.78
C ASP A 72 -12.57 7.58 -2.17
N HIS A 73 -13.23 6.74 -1.38
CA HIS A 73 -14.52 7.03 -0.76
C HIS A 73 -14.41 7.56 0.67
N LEU A 74 -13.18 7.68 1.20
CA LEU A 74 -12.94 8.11 2.56
C LEU A 74 -12.66 9.61 2.64
N PRO A 75 -13.02 10.28 3.76
CA PRO A 75 -12.63 11.65 3.98
C PRO A 75 -11.11 11.83 4.04
N SER A 76 -10.64 13.03 3.72
CA SER A 76 -9.22 13.40 3.84
C SER A 76 -8.73 13.18 5.27
N GLY A 77 -7.58 12.58 5.41
CA GLY A 77 -7.02 12.18 6.71
C GLY A 77 -7.33 10.73 7.03
N LEU A 78 -8.58 10.31 6.94
CA LEU A 78 -8.96 8.92 7.15
C LEU A 78 -8.42 8.02 6.03
N ASP A 79 -8.40 8.53 4.80
CA ASP A 79 -7.81 7.83 3.65
C ASP A 79 -6.33 7.50 3.89
N LEU A 80 -5.55 8.44 4.38
CA LEU A 80 -4.14 8.21 4.72
C LEU A 80 -4.01 7.16 5.84
N ALA A 81 -4.80 7.28 6.89
CA ALA A 81 -4.75 6.35 8.02
C ALA A 81 -5.06 4.92 7.61
N VAL A 82 -6.09 4.73 6.78
CA VAL A 82 -6.49 3.40 6.30
C VAL A 82 -5.47 2.84 5.33
N MET A 83 -4.93 3.66 4.42
CA MET A 83 -3.90 3.23 3.50
C MET A 83 -2.62 2.81 4.22
N ASP A 84 -2.14 3.63 5.15
CA ASP A 84 -0.96 3.32 5.95
C ASP A 84 -1.14 2.02 6.73
N TRP A 85 -2.29 1.85 7.35
CA TRP A 85 -2.59 0.62 8.07
C TRP A 85 -2.67 -0.59 7.14
N SER A 86 -3.26 -0.41 5.94
CA SER A 86 -3.34 -1.46 4.93
C SER A 86 -1.96 -1.94 4.48
N VAL A 87 -1.02 -1.01 4.28
CA VAL A 87 0.36 -1.32 3.90
C VAL A 87 1.07 -2.08 5.03
N ASN A 88 0.89 -1.64 6.28
CA ASN A 88 1.59 -2.23 7.43
C ASN A 88 0.99 -3.55 7.92
N SER A 89 -0.33 -3.71 7.85
CA SER A 89 -1.03 -4.83 8.49
C SER A 89 -1.96 -5.62 7.56
N GLY A 90 -2.10 -5.19 6.31
CA GLY A 90 -2.99 -5.79 5.33
C GLY A 90 -4.35 -5.11 5.26
N VAL A 91 -4.93 -5.11 4.06
CA VAL A 91 -6.20 -4.44 3.77
C VAL A 91 -7.34 -5.00 4.63
N GLY A 92 -7.42 -6.31 4.78
CA GLY A 92 -8.47 -6.95 5.58
C GLY A 92 -8.51 -6.46 7.01
N ARG A 93 -7.34 -6.37 7.67
CA ARG A 93 -7.25 -5.87 9.05
C ARG A 93 -7.60 -4.40 9.15
N ALA A 94 -7.13 -3.59 8.21
CA ALA A 94 -7.43 -2.16 8.19
C ALA A 94 -8.92 -1.91 8.03
N VAL A 95 -9.57 -2.58 7.10
CA VAL A 95 -11.01 -2.45 6.86
C VAL A 95 -11.83 -2.92 8.06
N LYS A 96 -11.49 -4.05 8.65
CA LYS A 96 -12.18 -4.55 9.85
C LYS A 96 -12.09 -3.57 11.03
N LYS A 97 -10.91 -2.96 11.20
CA LYS A 97 -10.72 -1.96 12.26
C LYS A 97 -11.57 -0.73 12.01
N LEU A 98 -11.60 -0.25 10.78
CA LEU A 98 -12.45 0.89 10.40
C LEU A 98 -13.92 0.56 10.67
N GLN A 99 -14.37 -0.62 10.27
CA GLN A 99 -15.75 -1.06 10.49
C GLN A 99 -16.10 -1.12 11.97
N ARG A 100 -15.20 -1.59 12.82
CA ARG A 100 -15.40 -1.58 14.27
C ARG A 100 -15.51 -0.17 14.82
N MET A 101 -14.69 0.74 14.34
CA MET A 101 -14.68 2.14 14.79
C MET A 101 -15.98 2.86 14.46
N ILE A 102 -16.60 2.55 13.33
CA ILE A 102 -17.87 3.17 12.91
C ILE A 102 -19.11 2.36 13.29
N GLY A 103 -18.93 1.24 14.01
CA GLY A 103 -20.05 0.47 14.55
C GLY A 103 -20.76 -0.45 13.58
N THR A 104 -20.12 -0.79 12.46
CA THR A 104 -20.67 -1.76 11.49
C THR A 104 -20.07 -3.15 11.70
N VAL A 105 -20.56 -4.14 10.97
CA VAL A 105 -20.06 -5.51 11.04
C VAL A 105 -18.63 -5.60 10.54
N ALA A 106 -17.74 -6.15 11.36
CA ALA A 106 -16.32 -6.25 11.05
C ALA A 106 -16.01 -7.52 10.24
N ASP A 107 -16.43 -7.54 8.99
CA ASP A 107 -16.27 -8.69 8.10
C ASP A 107 -15.17 -8.50 7.04
N GLY A 108 -14.59 -7.31 6.97
CA GLY A 108 -13.58 -6.98 5.95
C GLY A 108 -14.17 -6.66 4.59
N GLY A 109 -15.49 -6.71 4.44
CA GLY A 109 -16.18 -6.36 3.21
C GLY A 109 -16.44 -4.86 3.09
N ILE A 110 -16.39 -4.35 1.90
CA ILE A 110 -16.61 -2.93 1.63
C ILE A 110 -17.80 -2.77 0.62
#